data_854ea647cbf52f4210823409030d6f59
#
_entry.id   854ea647cbf52f4210823409030d6f59
#
_cell.length_a   1.000
_cell.length_b   1.000
_cell.length_c   1.000
_cell.angle_alpha   90.00
_cell.angle_beta   90.00
_cell.angle_gamma   90.00
#
_symmetry.space_group_name_H-M   'P 1'
#
loop_
_entity.id
_entity.type
_entity.pdbx_description
1 polymer ?
#
loop_
_entity_poly.entity_id
_entity_poly.type
_entity_poly.pdbx_seq_one_letter_code
_entity_poly.pdbx_strand_id
1 'polypeptide(L)'
;EVSDQPFYLHAISLILVAIAITIGVYGVVAVIVKMDDVGLNLAQRANGAVKAIGRGLVLAMPKILSVLSVIGTAAMLWVGGQIVMHGGEKFGFKAIPHALHDLAHSIGGAMPFAGGAAEWVTNTTGAGIFGLLLGGIIVAIHHRFAKKVDH
;
A
#
# COMPACT_ATOMS: atom_id res chain seq x y z
N GLU A 1 4.25 -17.26 10.72
CA GLU A 1 5.50 -17.85 11.31
C GLU A 1 5.73 -17.46 12.78
N VAL A 2 4.92 -16.62 13.37
CA VAL A 2 5.06 -16.21 14.79
C VAL A 2 4.16 -17.05 15.71
N SER A 3 3.29 -17.88 15.15
CA SER A 3 2.26 -18.65 15.90
C SER A 3 2.82 -19.73 16.82
N ASP A 4 4.04 -20.23 16.57
CA ASP A 4 4.69 -21.30 17.35
C ASP A 4 5.63 -20.77 18.44
N GLN A 5 5.72 -19.46 18.61
CA GLN A 5 6.55 -18.82 19.61
C GLN A 5 5.82 -18.70 20.96
N PRO A 6 6.55 -18.73 22.09
CA PRO A 6 5.95 -18.46 23.40
C PRO A 6 5.23 -17.12 23.42
N PHE A 7 4.10 -17.04 24.11
CA PHE A 7 3.21 -15.86 24.13
C PHE A 7 3.93 -14.54 24.39
N TYR A 8 4.94 -14.53 25.27
CA TYR A 8 5.70 -13.30 25.57
C TYR A 8 6.57 -12.82 24.42
N LEU A 9 7.15 -13.72 23.61
CA LEU A 9 7.91 -13.35 22.42
C LEU A 9 6.99 -12.81 21.33
N HIS A 10 5.82 -13.40 21.17
CA HIS A 10 4.79 -12.90 20.26
C HIS A 10 4.34 -11.49 20.65
N ALA A 11 4.06 -11.26 21.93
CA ALA A 11 3.67 -9.95 22.43
C ALA A 11 4.77 -8.88 22.23
N ILE A 12 6.02 -9.23 22.56
CA ILE A 12 7.17 -8.31 22.36
C ILE A 12 7.37 -7.98 20.88
N SER A 13 7.30 -8.96 19.99
CA SER A 13 7.46 -8.72 18.56
C SER A 13 6.37 -7.81 18.00
N LEU A 14 5.11 -7.99 18.40
CA LEU A 14 4.00 -7.11 18.01
C LEU A 14 4.19 -5.68 18.52
N ILE A 15 4.63 -5.51 19.77
CA ILE A 15 4.90 -4.19 20.35
C ILE A 15 6.04 -3.49 19.59
N LEU A 16 7.14 -4.19 19.32
CA LEU A 16 8.27 -3.63 18.59
C LEU A 16 7.89 -3.22 17.17
N VAL A 17 7.15 -4.08 16.47
CA VAL A 17 6.65 -3.77 15.12
C VAL A 17 5.69 -2.58 15.15
N ALA A 18 4.77 -2.52 16.11
CA ALA A 18 3.85 -1.40 16.26
C ALA A 18 4.58 -0.08 16.50
N ILE A 19 5.59 -0.07 17.38
CA ILE A 19 6.43 1.10 17.65
C ILE A 19 7.21 1.50 16.38
N ALA A 20 7.84 0.54 15.71
CA ALA A 20 8.62 0.80 14.49
C ALA A 20 7.75 1.40 13.38
N ILE A 21 6.57 0.84 13.14
CA ILE A 21 5.61 1.37 12.15
C ILE A 21 5.14 2.77 12.54
N THR A 22 4.81 2.97 13.82
CA THR A 22 4.36 4.27 14.32
C THR A 22 5.42 5.34 14.11
N ILE A 23 6.67 5.09 14.53
CA ILE A 23 7.79 6.01 14.33
C ILE A 23 8.05 6.24 12.85
N GLY A 24 8.01 5.19 12.02
CA GLY A 24 8.21 5.28 10.58
C GLY A 24 7.15 6.17 9.91
N VAL A 25 5.87 5.92 10.15
CA VAL A 25 4.77 6.67 9.55
C VAL A 25 4.77 8.12 10.02
N TYR A 26 4.79 8.36 11.34
CA TYR A 26 4.81 9.72 11.88
C TYR A 26 6.10 10.46 11.53
N GLY A 27 7.24 9.77 11.45
CA GLY A 27 8.50 10.34 11.00
C GLY A 27 8.42 10.86 9.57
N VAL A 28 7.86 10.07 8.65
CA VAL A 28 7.65 10.50 7.25
C VAL A 28 6.72 11.71 7.18
N VAL A 29 5.60 11.68 7.91
CA VAL A 29 4.66 12.81 7.96
C VAL A 29 5.34 14.06 8.52
N ALA A 30 6.10 13.94 9.60
CA ALA A 30 6.83 15.06 10.20
C ALA A 30 7.85 15.67 9.23
N VAL A 31 8.59 14.83 8.48
CA VAL A 31 9.53 15.31 7.44
C VAL A 31 8.79 16.05 6.34
N ILE A 32 7.66 15.54 5.89
CA ILE A 32 6.84 16.17 4.83
C ILE A 32 6.35 17.55 5.30
N VAL A 33 5.76 17.64 6.49
CA VAL A 33 5.28 18.91 7.05
C VAL A 33 6.43 19.90 7.23
N LYS A 34 7.57 19.44 7.75
CA LYS A 34 8.75 20.29 7.94
C LYS A 34 9.33 20.77 6.61
N MET A 35 9.26 19.97 5.56
CA MET A 35 9.70 20.34 4.20
C MET A 35 8.85 21.47 3.63
N ASP A 36 7.55 21.49 3.90
CA ASP A 36 6.64 22.56 3.49
C ASP A 36 6.98 23.87 4.22
N ASP A 37 7.11 23.84 5.53
CA ASP A 37 7.48 25.00 6.36
C ASP A 37 8.83 25.59 5.95
N VAL A 38 9.83 24.75 5.72
CA VAL A 38 11.16 25.16 5.25
C VAL A 38 11.06 25.73 3.85
N GLY A 39 10.29 25.12 2.95
CA GLY A 39 10.08 25.58 1.59
C GLY A 39 9.47 26.98 1.55
N LEU A 40 8.42 27.23 2.34
CA LEU A 40 7.79 28.54 2.47
C LEU A 40 8.76 29.58 3.01
N ASN A 41 9.53 29.25 4.04
CA ASN A 41 10.51 30.16 4.64
C ASN A 41 11.63 30.52 3.64
N LEU A 42 12.15 29.54 2.89
CA LEU A 42 13.15 29.77 1.86
C LEU A 42 12.60 30.58 0.67
N ALA A 43 11.35 30.36 0.30
CA ALA A 43 10.70 31.10 -0.79
C ALA A 43 10.54 32.60 -0.52
N GLN A 44 10.54 33.01 0.75
CA GLN A 44 10.45 34.41 1.19
C GLN A 44 11.82 35.10 1.32
N ARG A 45 12.94 34.38 1.20
CA ARG A 45 14.28 34.96 1.30
C ARG A 45 14.62 35.88 0.13
N ALA A 46 15.43 36.89 0.39
CA ALA A 46 15.84 37.87 -0.62
C ALA A 46 16.81 37.30 -1.67
N ASN A 47 17.57 36.24 -1.29
CA ASN A 47 18.54 35.60 -2.20
C ASN A 47 17.82 34.78 -3.27
N GLY A 48 18.07 35.10 -4.56
CA GLY A 48 17.39 34.50 -5.69
C GLY A 48 17.54 32.97 -5.77
N ALA A 49 18.71 32.42 -5.48
CA ALA A 49 18.97 30.98 -5.49
C ALA A 49 18.19 30.25 -4.37
N VAL A 50 18.19 30.80 -3.16
CA VAL A 50 17.48 30.25 -2.00
C VAL A 50 15.97 30.29 -2.24
N LYS A 51 15.48 31.37 -2.82
CA LYS A 51 14.08 31.54 -3.20
C LYS A 51 13.62 30.53 -4.26
N ALA A 52 14.48 30.22 -5.24
CA ALA A 52 14.19 29.22 -6.27
C ALA A 52 14.05 27.82 -5.66
N ILE A 53 14.96 27.44 -4.72
CA ILE A 53 14.88 26.17 -3.99
C ILE A 53 13.60 26.10 -3.16
N GLY A 54 13.28 27.15 -2.41
CA GLY A 54 12.05 27.21 -1.61
C GLY A 54 10.79 27.04 -2.44
N ARG A 55 10.70 27.73 -3.58
CA ARG A 55 9.57 27.56 -4.53
C ARG A 55 9.51 26.14 -5.10
N GLY A 56 10.66 25.55 -5.44
CA GLY A 56 10.73 24.16 -5.90
C GLY A 56 10.20 23.18 -4.86
N LEU A 57 10.55 23.37 -3.60
CA LEU A 57 10.05 22.55 -2.49
C LEU A 57 8.52 22.65 -2.38
N VAL A 58 7.97 23.84 -2.31
CA VAL A 58 6.51 24.06 -2.19
C VAL A 58 5.76 23.48 -3.39
N LEU A 59 6.28 23.62 -4.61
CA LEU A 59 5.67 23.05 -5.81
C LEU A 59 5.78 21.51 -5.89
N ALA A 60 6.79 20.93 -5.24
CA ALA A 60 6.95 19.47 -5.18
C ALA A 60 5.96 18.80 -4.22
N MET A 61 5.51 19.50 -3.17
CA MET A 61 4.65 18.94 -2.13
C MET A 61 3.36 18.29 -2.65
N PRO A 62 2.52 18.96 -3.48
CA PRO A 62 1.30 18.34 -4.00
C PRO A 62 1.59 17.07 -4.82
N LYS A 63 2.71 17.05 -5.56
CA LYS A 63 3.12 15.89 -6.35
C LYS A 63 3.56 14.73 -5.45
N ILE A 64 4.36 15.01 -4.43
CA ILE A 64 4.80 14.00 -3.45
C ILE A 64 3.60 13.39 -2.74
N LEU A 65 2.66 14.20 -2.26
CA LEU A 65 1.44 13.73 -1.60
C LEU A 65 0.56 12.90 -2.55
N SER A 66 0.42 13.32 -3.80
CA SER A 66 -0.32 12.58 -4.81
C SER A 66 0.32 11.20 -5.08
N VAL A 67 1.63 11.15 -5.26
CA VAL A 67 2.35 9.88 -5.46
C VAL A 67 2.23 8.98 -4.23
N LEU A 68 2.39 9.52 -3.02
CA LEU A 68 2.22 8.76 -1.78
C LEU A 68 0.79 8.20 -1.65
N SER A 69 -0.20 8.99 -2.01
CA SER A 69 -1.61 8.56 -1.99
C SER A 69 -1.85 7.39 -2.94
N VAL A 70 -1.32 7.45 -4.16
CA VAL A 70 -1.46 6.36 -5.14
C VAL A 70 -0.76 5.10 -4.65
N ILE A 71 0.48 5.23 -4.16
CA ILE A 71 1.25 4.10 -3.63
C ILE A 71 0.53 3.50 -2.42
N GLY A 72 0.05 4.32 -1.48
CA GLY A 72 -0.67 3.86 -0.30
C GLY A 72 -1.96 3.13 -0.64
N THR A 73 -2.73 3.66 -1.59
CA THR A 73 -3.95 3.01 -2.06
C THR A 73 -3.66 1.68 -2.75
N ALA A 74 -2.65 1.62 -3.61
CA ALA A 74 -2.24 0.39 -4.27
C ALA A 74 -1.77 -0.68 -3.27
N ALA A 75 -0.98 -0.28 -2.26
CA ALA A 75 -0.53 -1.17 -1.20
C ALA A 75 -1.70 -1.71 -0.37
N MET A 76 -2.68 -0.88 -0.02
CA MET A 76 -3.87 -1.31 0.71
C MET A 76 -4.73 -2.28 -0.09
N LEU A 77 -4.92 -2.03 -1.40
CA LEU A 77 -5.65 -2.93 -2.27
C LEU A 77 -4.94 -4.28 -2.40
N TRP A 78 -3.64 -4.27 -2.52
CA TRP A 78 -2.84 -5.48 -2.59
C TRP A 78 -2.92 -6.30 -1.30
N VAL A 79 -2.63 -5.69 -0.15
CA VAL A 79 -2.68 -6.36 1.16
C VAL A 79 -4.10 -6.83 1.47
N GLY A 80 -5.11 -6.00 1.21
CA GLY A 80 -6.52 -6.37 1.38
C GLY A 80 -6.93 -7.55 0.50
N GLY A 81 -6.49 -7.55 -0.77
CA GLY A 81 -6.71 -8.67 -1.69
C GLY A 81 -6.09 -9.98 -1.17
N GLN A 82 -4.85 -9.93 -0.69
CA GLN A 82 -4.19 -11.11 -0.10
C GLN A 82 -4.92 -11.63 1.13
N ILE A 83 -5.34 -10.75 2.03
CA ILE A 83 -6.06 -11.16 3.25
C ILE A 83 -7.36 -11.86 2.89
N VAL A 84 -8.12 -11.32 1.94
CA VAL A 84 -9.39 -11.91 1.51
C VAL A 84 -9.16 -13.26 0.80
N MET A 85 -8.14 -13.36 -0.04
CA MET A 85 -7.78 -14.61 -0.71
C MET A 85 -7.40 -15.71 0.30
N HIS A 86 -6.47 -15.43 1.22
CA HIS A 86 -6.06 -16.40 2.24
C HIS A 86 -7.18 -16.70 3.25
N GLY A 87 -8.00 -15.72 3.60
CA GLY A 87 -9.19 -15.91 4.42
C GLY A 87 -10.22 -16.79 3.72
N GLY A 88 -10.46 -16.57 2.43
CA GLY A 88 -11.38 -17.34 1.62
C GLY A 88 -11.01 -18.82 1.50
N GLU A 89 -9.71 -19.14 1.43
CA GLU A 89 -9.22 -20.53 1.44
C GLU A 89 -9.69 -21.31 2.67
N LYS A 90 -9.68 -20.67 3.83
CA LYS A 90 -10.14 -21.29 5.10
C LYS A 90 -11.65 -21.55 5.09
N PHE A 91 -12.42 -20.81 4.31
CA PHE A 91 -13.86 -21.00 4.11
C PHE A 91 -14.22 -21.89 2.91
N GLY A 92 -13.23 -22.52 2.27
CA GLY A 92 -13.45 -23.44 1.16
C GLY A 92 -13.46 -22.81 -0.24
N PHE A 93 -13.27 -21.51 -0.37
CA PHE A 93 -13.13 -20.80 -1.66
C PHE A 93 -11.72 -20.92 -2.23
N LYS A 94 -11.31 -22.15 -2.58
CA LYS A 94 -9.95 -22.48 -3.05
C LYS A 94 -9.74 -22.21 -4.54
N ALA A 95 -10.81 -22.08 -5.32
CA ALA A 95 -10.72 -22.02 -6.79
C ALA A 95 -9.94 -20.79 -7.30
N ILE A 96 -10.13 -19.61 -6.71
CA ILE A 96 -9.48 -18.38 -7.17
C ILE A 96 -7.99 -18.33 -6.78
N PRO A 97 -7.61 -18.61 -5.52
CA PRO A 97 -6.20 -18.67 -5.15
C PRO A 97 -5.41 -19.74 -5.93
N HIS A 98 -5.98 -20.93 -6.13
CA HIS A 98 -5.34 -22.00 -6.89
C HIS A 98 -5.12 -21.62 -8.36
N ALA A 99 -6.13 -21.04 -9.03
CA ALA A 99 -6.00 -20.60 -10.42
C ALA A 99 -4.93 -19.51 -10.59
N LEU A 100 -4.82 -18.58 -9.62
CA LEU A 100 -3.78 -17.55 -9.62
C LEU A 100 -2.38 -18.12 -9.38
N HIS A 101 -2.27 -19.08 -8.47
CA HIS A 101 -1.02 -19.76 -8.16
C HIS A 101 -0.53 -20.59 -9.36
N ASP A 102 -1.41 -21.32 -10.03
CA ASP A 102 -1.11 -22.09 -11.23
C ASP A 102 -0.68 -21.18 -12.39
N LEU A 103 -1.33 -20.02 -12.55
CA LEU A 103 -0.94 -19.01 -13.53
C LEU A 103 0.42 -18.42 -13.19
N ALA A 104 0.69 -18.09 -11.93
CA ALA A 104 1.98 -17.57 -11.49
C ALA A 104 3.11 -18.58 -11.70
N HIS A 105 2.86 -19.85 -11.40
CA HIS A 105 3.80 -20.94 -11.66
C HIS A 105 4.08 -21.16 -13.15
N SER A 106 3.07 -21.08 -14.00
CA SER A 106 3.26 -21.24 -15.45
C SER A 106 4.09 -20.09 -16.05
N ILE A 107 3.92 -18.87 -15.57
CA ILE A 107 4.70 -17.69 -15.99
C ILE A 107 6.11 -17.75 -15.40
N GLY A 108 6.26 -18.10 -14.12
CA GLY A 108 7.55 -18.22 -13.45
C GLY A 108 8.43 -19.34 -14.02
N GLY A 109 7.82 -20.46 -14.39
CA GLY A 109 8.50 -21.60 -15.02
C GLY A 109 9.01 -21.31 -16.45
N ALA A 110 8.46 -20.32 -17.13
CA ALA A 110 8.90 -19.89 -18.46
C ALA A 110 10.16 -18.98 -18.42
N MET A 111 10.58 -18.50 -17.24
CA MET A 111 11.72 -17.60 -17.07
C MET A 111 12.81 -18.21 -16.17
N PRO A 112 13.79 -18.91 -16.70
CA PRO A 112 14.78 -19.68 -15.91
C PRO A 112 15.69 -18.82 -15.02
N PHE A 113 15.84 -17.51 -15.29
CA PHE A 113 16.68 -16.60 -14.52
C PHE A 113 15.92 -15.72 -13.49
N ALA A 114 14.60 -15.62 -13.60
CA ALA A 114 13.78 -14.72 -12.78
C ALA A 114 12.54 -15.42 -12.21
N GLY A 115 12.49 -16.75 -12.19
CA GLY A 115 11.30 -17.53 -11.84
C GLY A 115 10.65 -17.10 -10.52
N GLY A 116 11.42 -16.98 -9.44
CA GLY A 116 10.91 -16.56 -8.14
C GLY A 116 10.42 -15.10 -8.11
N ALA A 117 11.10 -14.18 -8.80
CA ALA A 117 10.68 -12.80 -8.89
C ALA A 117 9.44 -12.64 -9.77
N ALA A 118 9.38 -13.36 -10.89
CA ALA A 118 8.22 -13.37 -11.79
C ALA A 118 6.98 -13.97 -11.10
N GLU A 119 7.14 -15.05 -10.36
CA GLU A 119 6.09 -15.68 -9.56
C GLU A 119 5.58 -14.71 -8.47
N TRP A 120 6.49 -14.04 -7.77
CA TRP A 120 6.14 -13.05 -6.76
C TRP A 120 5.37 -11.86 -7.35
N VAL A 121 5.85 -11.31 -8.47
CA VAL A 121 5.19 -10.20 -9.18
C VAL A 121 3.82 -10.60 -9.68
N THR A 122 3.67 -11.80 -10.26
CA THR A 122 2.39 -12.28 -10.78
C THR A 122 1.38 -12.49 -9.64
N ASN A 123 1.82 -13.10 -8.54
CA ASN A 123 0.97 -13.33 -7.37
C ASN A 123 0.54 -12.01 -6.71
N THR A 124 1.48 -11.07 -6.58
CA THR A 124 1.25 -9.72 -6.06
C THR A 124 0.28 -8.92 -6.92
N THR A 125 0.49 -8.94 -8.24
CA THR A 125 -0.38 -8.24 -9.20
C THR A 125 -1.78 -8.84 -9.22
N GLY A 126 -1.88 -10.17 -9.18
CA GLY A 126 -3.15 -10.88 -9.11
C GLY A 126 -3.95 -10.54 -7.87
N ALA A 127 -3.30 -10.52 -6.70
CA ALA A 127 -3.93 -10.11 -5.44
C ALA A 127 -4.39 -8.64 -5.48
N GLY A 128 -3.61 -7.75 -6.09
CA GLY A 128 -3.97 -6.35 -6.28
C GLY A 128 -5.18 -6.15 -7.18
N ILE A 129 -5.24 -6.86 -8.32
CA ILE A 129 -6.39 -6.85 -9.24
C ILE A 129 -7.63 -7.40 -8.54
N PHE A 130 -7.50 -8.50 -7.80
CA PHE A 130 -8.61 -9.08 -7.05
C PHE A 130 -9.12 -8.10 -5.98
N GLY A 131 -8.24 -7.45 -5.23
CA GLY A 131 -8.58 -6.41 -4.25
C GLY A 131 -9.30 -5.22 -4.90
N LEU A 132 -8.87 -4.80 -6.08
CA LEU A 132 -9.49 -3.71 -6.83
C LEU A 132 -10.88 -4.07 -7.34
N LEU A 133 -11.06 -5.28 -7.85
CA LEU A 133 -12.39 -5.78 -8.29
C LEU A 133 -13.34 -5.86 -7.10
N LEU A 134 -12.91 -6.45 -6.00
CA LEU A 134 -13.72 -6.61 -4.79
C LEU A 134 -14.07 -5.25 -4.18
N GLY A 135 -13.10 -4.35 -4.06
CA GLY A 135 -13.32 -2.98 -3.60
C GLY A 135 -14.25 -2.21 -4.53
N GLY A 136 -14.10 -2.36 -5.85
CA GLY A 136 -14.97 -1.76 -6.85
C GLY A 136 -16.42 -2.24 -6.74
N ILE A 137 -16.63 -3.54 -6.51
CA ILE A 137 -17.96 -4.11 -6.29
C ILE A 137 -18.59 -3.52 -5.01
N ILE A 138 -17.84 -3.46 -3.91
CA ILE A 138 -18.32 -2.90 -2.64
C ILE A 138 -18.72 -1.43 -2.82
N VAL A 139 -17.89 -0.63 -3.48
CA VAL A 139 -18.18 0.78 -3.76
C VAL A 139 -19.40 0.93 -4.65
N ALA A 140 -19.54 0.11 -5.70
CA ALA A 140 -20.70 0.14 -6.59
C ALA A 140 -22.01 -0.22 -5.86
N ILE A 141 -21.96 -1.21 -4.97
CA ILE A 141 -23.10 -1.60 -4.13
C ILE A 141 -23.45 -0.45 -3.18
N HIS A 142 -22.46 0.08 -2.47
CA HIS A 142 -22.66 1.20 -1.54
C HIS A 142 -23.24 2.42 -2.25
N HIS A 143 -22.73 2.77 -3.42
CA HIS A 143 -23.23 3.91 -4.20
C HIS A 143 -24.68 3.72 -4.66
N ARG A 144 -25.09 2.50 -4.99
CA ARG A 144 -26.49 2.20 -5.32
C ARG A 144 -27.43 2.32 -4.12
N PHE A 145 -26.97 1.91 -2.93
CA PHE A 145 -27.76 2.03 -1.70
C PHE A 145 -27.81 3.47 -1.17
N ALA A 146 -26.69 4.21 -1.22
CA ALA A 146 -26.67 5.60 -0.80
C ALA A 146 -27.60 6.50 -1.64
N LYS A 147 -27.67 6.27 -2.95
CA LYS A 147 -28.54 7.03 -3.87
C LYS A 147 -30.05 6.77 -3.64
N LYS A 148 -30.41 5.77 -2.84
CA LYS A 148 -31.80 5.39 -2.54
C LYS A 148 -32.34 6.04 -1.24
N VAL A 149 -31.45 6.70 -0.46
CA VAL A 149 -31.78 7.34 0.83
C VAL A 149 -32.07 8.83 0.66
N ASP A 150 -31.68 9.43 -0.49
CA ASP A 150 -31.88 10.87 -0.78
C ASP A 150 -33.21 11.16 -1.54
N HIS A 151 -34.23 10.30 -1.38
CA HIS A 151 -35.60 10.55 -1.89
C HIS A 151 -36.63 10.41 -0.79
#